data_c69df6890ce3a4d0837282bc984507db
#
_entry.id   c69df6890ce3a4d0837282bc984507db
#
_cell.length_a   1.000
_cell.length_b   1.000
_cell.length_c   1.000
_cell.angle_alpha   90.00
_cell.angle_beta   90.00
_cell.angle_gamma   90.00
#
_symmetry.space_group_name_H-M   'P 1'
#
loop_
_entity.id
_entity.type
_entity.pdbx_description
1 polymer ?
#
loop_
_entity_poly.entity_id
_entity_poly.type
_entity_poly.pdbx_seq_one_letter_code
_entity_poly.pdbx_strand_id
1 'polypeptide(L)'
;MSAVSQRAKVHGEVKKQVKMQYIGLASWYGAQHQGRKMANGKRFDRHKYTAASWYFPLGTVIRVENLKNGESVEVTITDRGPNLRLHRVLDLSEAAADLLGYVDDGLTPVFLYPVSSFDTTAASFDSFSLVETVTQASREYPAHTSAVPM
;
A
#
# COMPACT_ATOMS: atom_id res chain seq x y z
N MET A 1 17.83 24.53 -26.85
CA MET A 1 18.67 23.64 -25.99
C MET A 1 18.24 23.60 -24.56
N SER A 2 17.78 24.68 -23.94
CA SER A 2 17.30 24.69 -22.53
C SER A 2 16.03 23.87 -22.30
N ALA A 3 15.12 23.79 -23.27
CA ALA A 3 13.86 23.04 -23.11
C ALA A 3 14.05 21.53 -23.01
N VAL A 4 15.06 20.98 -23.68
CA VAL A 4 15.36 19.53 -23.62
C VAL A 4 15.96 19.15 -22.27
N SER A 5 16.80 20.00 -21.70
CA SER A 5 17.39 19.79 -20.39
C SER A 5 16.35 19.83 -19.26
N GLN A 6 15.36 20.70 -19.37
CA GLN A 6 14.28 20.80 -18.39
C GLN A 6 13.35 19.58 -18.45
N ARG A 7 13.07 19.04 -19.64
CA ARG A 7 12.28 17.81 -19.79
C ARG A 7 12.95 16.61 -19.14
N ALA A 8 14.25 16.48 -19.28
CA ALA A 8 14.99 15.38 -18.67
C ALA A 8 14.99 15.46 -17.12
N LYS A 9 15.05 16.66 -16.55
CA LYS A 9 14.95 16.86 -15.09
C LYS A 9 13.58 16.52 -14.56
N VAL A 10 12.52 16.93 -15.20
CA VAL A 10 11.14 16.64 -14.78
C VAL A 10 10.88 15.14 -14.86
N HIS A 11 11.38 14.47 -15.87
CA HIS A 11 11.26 13.01 -15.99
C HIS A 11 12.02 12.27 -14.88
N GLY A 12 13.18 12.78 -14.49
CA GLY A 12 13.94 12.18 -13.39
C GLY A 12 13.27 12.33 -12.03
N GLU A 13 12.63 13.45 -11.77
CA GLU A 13 11.91 13.70 -10.52
C GLU A 13 10.62 12.89 -10.41
N VAL A 14 9.86 12.77 -11.49
CA VAL A 14 8.65 11.96 -11.54
C VAL A 14 8.98 10.48 -11.28
N LYS A 15 10.06 9.96 -11.85
CA LYS A 15 10.50 8.60 -11.60
C LYS A 15 10.95 8.35 -10.16
N LYS A 16 11.44 9.37 -9.46
CA LYS A 16 11.81 9.26 -8.04
C LYS A 16 10.59 9.17 -7.12
N GLN A 17 9.51 9.86 -7.42
CA GLN A 17 8.29 9.84 -6.59
C GLN A 17 7.54 8.52 -6.69
N VAL A 18 7.65 7.82 -7.80
CA VAL A 18 6.93 6.59 -8.08
C VAL A 18 7.59 5.36 -7.44
N LYS A 19 8.79 5.49 -6.85
CA LYS A 19 9.51 4.39 -6.19
C LYS A 19 8.92 3.93 -4.84
N MET A 20 7.78 4.47 -4.42
CA MET A 20 7.16 4.11 -3.14
C MET A 20 5.94 3.19 -3.33
N GLN A 21 6.06 2.23 -4.20
CA GLN A 21 5.03 1.22 -4.42
C GLN A 21 5.52 -0.14 -3.95
N TYR A 22 4.63 -0.89 -3.34
CA TYR A 22 4.96 -2.18 -2.75
C TYR A 22 3.99 -3.26 -3.21
N ILE A 23 4.54 -4.42 -3.50
CA ILE A 23 3.78 -5.64 -3.73
C ILE A 23 4.13 -6.61 -2.61
N GLY A 24 3.14 -7.26 -2.06
CA GLY A 24 3.35 -8.25 -1.01
C GLY A 24 2.05 -8.86 -0.54
N LEU A 25 2.14 -9.62 0.54
CA LEU A 25 0.97 -10.25 1.15
C LEU A 25 0.37 -9.35 2.22
N ALA A 26 -0.95 -9.25 2.23
CA ALA A 26 -1.71 -8.60 3.29
C ALA A 26 -2.52 -9.64 4.07
N SER A 27 -2.56 -9.47 5.37
CA SER A 27 -3.50 -10.14 6.24
C SER A 27 -4.46 -9.11 6.84
N TRP A 28 -5.31 -9.53 7.76
CA TRP A 28 -6.21 -8.62 8.45
C TRP A 28 -6.37 -9.03 9.92
N TYR A 29 -6.80 -8.08 10.73
CA TYR A 29 -7.09 -8.30 12.15
C TYR A 29 -8.46 -7.72 12.50
N GLY A 30 -9.17 -8.38 13.36
CA GLY A 30 -10.59 -8.12 13.59
C GLY A 30 -10.99 -8.09 15.05
N ALA A 31 -12.04 -8.81 15.40
CA ALA A 31 -12.75 -8.72 16.68
C ALA A 31 -11.85 -8.82 17.92
N GLN A 32 -10.85 -9.69 17.90
CA GLN A 32 -9.94 -9.89 19.04
C GLN A 32 -9.03 -8.68 19.30
N HIS A 33 -8.88 -7.79 18.35
CA HIS A 33 -8.08 -6.58 18.46
C HIS A 33 -8.92 -5.35 18.76
N GLN A 34 -10.25 -5.46 18.74
CA GLN A 34 -11.16 -4.34 18.97
C GLN A 34 -10.84 -3.63 20.27
N GLY A 35 -10.71 -2.31 20.21
CA GLY A 35 -10.42 -1.47 21.36
C GLY A 35 -8.97 -1.44 21.83
N ARG A 36 -8.07 -2.22 21.22
CA ARG A 36 -6.63 -2.20 21.58
C ARG A 36 -6.00 -0.89 21.13
N LYS A 37 -5.07 -0.38 21.91
CA LYS A 37 -4.34 0.84 21.60
C LYS A 37 -3.40 0.59 20.42
N MET A 38 -3.51 1.43 19.40
CA MET A 38 -2.65 1.42 18.22
C MET A 38 -1.41 2.32 18.43
N ALA A 39 -0.44 2.20 17.52
CA ALA A 39 0.78 3.01 17.57
C ALA A 39 0.50 4.52 17.48
N ASN A 40 -0.58 4.94 16.84
CA ASN A 40 -0.98 6.36 16.77
C ASN A 40 -1.62 6.88 18.07
N GLY A 41 -1.74 6.05 19.10
CA GLY A 41 -2.33 6.40 20.38
C GLY A 41 -3.86 6.24 20.48
N LYS A 42 -4.53 6.02 19.36
CA LYS A 42 -5.98 5.79 19.30
C LYS A 42 -6.30 4.30 19.48
N ARG A 43 -7.57 4.01 19.74
CA ARG A 43 -8.02 2.62 19.85
C ARG A 43 -8.44 2.07 18.50
N PHE A 44 -8.10 0.82 18.25
CA PHE A 44 -8.49 0.12 17.04
C PHE A 44 -10.00 -0.08 16.98
N ASP A 45 -10.56 0.23 15.81
CA ASP A 45 -11.95 -0.04 15.46
C ASP A 45 -11.97 -0.85 14.15
N ARG A 46 -12.40 -2.10 14.25
CA ARG A 46 -12.44 -3.03 13.11
C ARG A 46 -13.37 -2.57 11.97
N HIS A 47 -14.27 -1.63 12.26
CA HIS A 47 -15.23 -1.10 11.30
C HIS A 47 -14.72 0.10 10.49
N LYS A 48 -13.55 0.60 10.84
CA LYS A 48 -12.90 1.71 10.10
C LYS A 48 -11.90 1.18 9.08
N TYR A 49 -11.60 1.99 8.08
CA TYR A 49 -10.62 1.65 7.05
C TYR A 49 -9.23 2.07 7.49
N THR A 50 -8.56 1.19 8.20
CA THR A 50 -7.23 1.42 8.74
C THR A 50 -6.31 0.23 8.46
N ALA A 51 -5.01 0.45 8.62
CA ALA A 51 -4.02 -0.59 8.43
C ALA A 51 -2.81 -0.39 9.34
N ALA A 52 -2.12 -1.49 9.60
CA ALA A 52 -0.80 -1.51 10.22
C ALA A 52 0.26 -1.73 9.14
N SER A 53 1.31 -0.94 9.18
CA SER A 53 2.44 -1.05 8.25
C SER A 53 3.72 -0.52 8.88
N TRP A 54 4.87 -1.10 8.50
CA TRP A 54 6.19 -0.59 8.83
C TRP A 54 6.74 0.35 7.75
N TYR A 55 6.15 0.37 6.56
CA TYR A 55 6.71 1.03 5.38
C TYR A 55 6.26 2.49 5.20
N PHE A 56 5.18 2.89 5.87
CA PHE A 56 4.61 4.23 5.71
C PHE A 56 4.49 4.93 7.06
N PRO A 57 4.69 6.25 7.12
CA PRO A 57 4.45 7.01 8.34
C PRO A 57 3.00 6.88 8.85
N LEU A 58 2.81 6.97 10.16
CA LEU A 58 1.47 7.03 10.75
C LEU A 58 0.71 8.24 10.18
N GLY A 59 -0.55 8.03 9.83
CA GLY A 59 -1.40 9.05 9.21
C GLY A 59 -1.37 9.05 7.69
N THR A 60 -0.46 8.32 7.07
CA THR A 60 -0.42 8.19 5.61
C THR A 60 -1.66 7.46 5.12
N VAL A 61 -2.30 7.98 4.08
CA VAL A 61 -3.35 7.30 3.35
C VAL A 61 -2.73 6.55 2.20
N ILE A 62 -3.00 5.27 2.11
CA ILE A 62 -2.55 4.43 1.01
C ILE A 62 -3.73 3.79 0.30
N ARG A 63 -3.57 3.52 -0.97
CA ARG A 63 -4.48 2.71 -1.75
C ARG A 63 -3.97 1.28 -1.78
N VAL A 64 -4.85 0.34 -1.51
CA VAL A 64 -4.55 -1.09 -1.50
C VAL A 64 -5.39 -1.76 -2.56
N GLU A 65 -4.76 -2.47 -3.46
CA GLU A 65 -5.43 -3.23 -4.50
C GLU A 65 -5.21 -4.73 -4.27
N ASN A 66 -6.29 -5.49 -4.26
CA ASN A 66 -6.24 -6.95 -4.21
C ASN A 66 -5.92 -7.48 -5.61
N LEU A 67 -4.74 -8.07 -5.78
CA LEU A 67 -4.28 -8.55 -7.09
C LEU A 67 -5.06 -9.77 -7.60
N LYS A 68 -5.83 -10.44 -6.75
CA LYS A 68 -6.66 -11.57 -7.19
C LYS A 68 -7.96 -11.15 -7.87
N ASN A 69 -8.56 -10.04 -7.45
CA ASN A 69 -9.88 -9.65 -7.95
C ASN A 69 -9.96 -8.20 -8.47
N GLY A 70 -8.89 -7.41 -8.32
CA GLY A 70 -8.84 -6.02 -8.77
C GLY A 70 -9.58 -5.02 -7.87
N GLU A 71 -10.18 -5.46 -6.78
CA GLU A 71 -10.83 -4.57 -5.83
C GLU A 71 -9.80 -3.71 -5.10
N SER A 72 -10.17 -2.48 -4.77
CA SER A 72 -9.28 -1.55 -4.08
C SER A 72 -9.98 -0.80 -2.96
N VAL A 73 -9.19 -0.36 -1.97
CA VAL A 73 -9.66 0.43 -0.84
C VAL A 73 -8.57 1.41 -0.43
N GLU A 74 -8.98 2.58 0.04
CA GLU A 74 -8.07 3.52 0.68
C GLU A 74 -8.13 3.34 2.19
N VAL A 75 -6.96 3.24 2.82
CA VAL A 75 -6.83 3.06 4.26
C VAL A 75 -5.82 4.04 4.83
N THR A 76 -6.01 4.40 6.10
CA THR A 76 -5.05 5.22 6.84
C THR A 76 -4.15 4.30 7.66
N ILE A 77 -2.85 4.54 7.60
CA ILE A 77 -1.88 3.84 8.44
C ILE A 77 -1.98 4.39 9.86
N THR A 78 -2.43 3.55 10.78
CA THR A 78 -2.70 3.93 12.17
C THR A 78 -1.87 3.14 13.17
N ASP A 79 -1.22 2.08 12.71
CA ASP A 79 -0.52 1.15 13.58
C ASP A 79 0.75 0.60 12.91
N ARG A 80 1.57 -0.06 13.71
CA ARG A 80 2.77 -0.77 13.27
C ARG A 80 2.53 -2.27 13.25
N GLY A 81 2.99 -2.89 12.23
CA GLY A 81 2.84 -4.31 11.93
C GLY A 81 2.87 -4.51 10.42
N PRO A 82 2.68 -5.72 9.95
CA PRO A 82 2.61 -6.97 10.68
C PRO A 82 3.95 -7.39 11.30
N ASN A 83 3.94 -8.51 12.03
CA ASN A 83 5.18 -9.10 12.52
C ASN A 83 6.11 -9.36 11.32
N LEU A 84 7.32 -8.83 11.37
CA LEU A 84 8.28 -8.90 10.26
C LEU A 84 8.66 -10.33 9.88
N ARG A 85 8.55 -11.28 10.81
CA ARG A 85 8.82 -12.71 10.55
C ARG A 85 7.77 -13.38 9.66
N LEU A 86 6.62 -12.75 9.49
CA LEU A 86 5.50 -13.34 8.73
C LEU A 86 5.53 -13.00 7.25
N HIS A 87 6.53 -12.26 6.78
CA HIS A 87 6.71 -11.87 5.37
C HIS A 87 5.47 -11.19 4.76
N ARG A 88 4.75 -10.43 5.58
CA ARG A 88 3.59 -9.65 5.15
C ARG A 88 3.94 -8.17 5.15
N VAL A 89 3.35 -7.43 4.24
CA VAL A 89 3.60 -5.98 4.11
C VAL A 89 2.56 -5.15 4.82
N LEU A 90 1.40 -5.72 5.11
CA LEU A 90 0.25 -4.98 5.60
C LEU A 90 -0.69 -5.87 6.39
N ASP A 91 -1.24 -5.34 7.48
CA ASP A 91 -2.41 -5.89 8.16
C ASP A 91 -3.55 -4.89 8.05
N LEU A 92 -4.62 -5.29 7.37
CA LEU A 92 -5.80 -4.45 7.19
C LEU A 92 -6.79 -4.64 8.34
N SER A 93 -7.62 -3.61 8.57
CA SER A 93 -8.81 -3.79 9.39
C SER A 93 -9.79 -4.74 8.71
N GLU A 94 -10.68 -5.33 9.50
CA GLU A 94 -11.72 -6.23 8.98
C GLU A 94 -12.58 -5.57 7.91
N ALA A 95 -13.02 -4.32 8.14
CA ALA A 95 -13.81 -3.59 7.15
C ALA A 95 -13.09 -3.42 5.82
N ALA A 96 -11.79 -3.12 5.86
CA ALA A 96 -10.99 -3.00 4.64
C ALA A 96 -10.80 -4.36 3.94
N ALA A 97 -10.55 -5.41 4.70
CA ALA A 97 -10.43 -6.77 4.16
C ALA A 97 -11.73 -7.25 3.53
N ASP A 98 -12.86 -6.91 4.11
CA ASP A 98 -14.18 -7.22 3.59
C ASP A 98 -14.42 -6.55 2.22
N LEU A 99 -14.12 -5.27 2.11
CA LEU A 99 -14.16 -4.56 0.83
C LEU A 99 -13.27 -5.18 -0.23
N LEU A 100 -12.09 -5.66 0.15
CA LEU A 100 -11.18 -6.32 -0.77
C LEU A 100 -11.55 -7.78 -1.06
N GLY A 101 -12.50 -8.35 -0.31
CA GLY A 101 -13.04 -9.68 -0.58
C GLY A 101 -12.14 -10.83 -0.16
N TYR A 102 -11.26 -10.67 0.86
CA TYR A 102 -10.37 -11.76 1.27
C TYR A 102 -10.48 -12.15 2.75
N VAL A 103 -11.57 -11.77 3.42
CA VAL A 103 -11.77 -12.12 4.84
C VAL A 103 -11.66 -13.64 5.05
N ASP A 104 -12.31 -14.43 4.21
CA ASP A 104 -12.33 -15.89 4.33
C ASP A 104 -10.97 -16.51 4.03
N ASP A 105 -10.24 -15.98 3.06
CA ASP A 105 -8.90 -16.47 2.71
C ASP A 105 -7.85 -16.10 3.75
N GLY A 106 -8.04 -15.01 4.48
CA GLY A 106 -7.13 -14.51 5.50
C GLY A 106 -5.88 -13.82 4.97
N LEU A 107 -5.46 -14.12 3.77
CA LEU A 107 -4.29 -13.57 3.09
C LEU A 107 -4.61 -13.30 1.63
N THR A 108 -4.04 -12.23 1.08
CA THR A 108 -4.12 -11.96 -0.34
C THR A 108 -2.90 -11.17 -0.82
N PRO A 109 -2.44 -11.39 -2.05
CA PRO A 109 -1.42 -10.52 -2.64
C PRO A 109 -2.04 -9.16 -2.94
N VAL A 110 -1.32 -8.11 -2.58
CA VAL A 110 -1.76 -6.73 -2.75
C VAL A 110 -0.69 -5.89 -3.40
N PHE A 111 -1.15 -4.83 -4.02
CA PHE A 111 -0.35 -3.73 -4.49
C PHE A 111 -0.70 -2.50 -3.67
N LEU A 112 0.31 -1.81 -3.13
CA LEU A 112 0.11 -0.62 -2.29
C LEU A 112 0.81 0.59 -2.88
N TYR A 113 0.18 1.74 -2.77
CA TYR A 113 0.82 3.01 -3.09
C TYR A 113 0.23 4.15 -2.27
N PRO A 114 1.06 5.13 -1.88
CA PRO A 114 0.56 6.25 -1.09
C PRO A 114 -0.38 7.14 -1.93
N VAL A 115 -1.43 7.60 -1.27
CA VAL A 115 -2.31 8.64 -1.80
C VAL A 115 -2.08 9.86 -0.94
N SER A 116 -1.30 10.84 -1.42
CA SER A 116 -1.02 12.01 -0.64
C SER A 116 -1.77 13.23 -1.16
N SER A 117 -2.20 14.08 -0.22
CA SER A 117 -3.00 15.25 -0.53
C SER A 117 -2.25 16.31 -1.35
N PHE A 118 -0.93 16.31 -1.31
CA PHE A 118 -0.14 17.23 -2.13
C PHE A 118 0.07 16.74 -3.57
N ASP A 119 -0.20 15.48 -3.83
CA ASP A 119 -0.13 14.91 -5.18
C ASP A 119 -1.38 15.18 -6.01
N THR A 120 -2.36 15.88 -5.43
CA THR A 120 -3.61 16.20 -6.12
C THR A 120 -3.37 17.07 -7.37
N THR A 121 -2.37 17.92 -7.33
CA THR A 121 -1.96 18.73 -8.49
C THR A 121 -1.19 17.95 -9.54
N ALA A 122 -0.57 16.86 -9.16
CA ALA A 122 0.18 15.97 -10.01
C ALA A 122 -0.60 14.70 -10.38
N ALA A 123 -1.84 14.56 -9.92
CA ALA A 123 -2.62 13.32 -10.02
C ALA A 123 -2.79 12.84 -11.47
N SER A 124 -3.01 13.73 -12.42
CA SER A 124 -3.11 13.36 -13.82
C SER A 124 -1.76 13.01 -14.45
N PHE A 125 -0.69 13.52 -13.89
CA PHE A 125 0.68 13.22 -14.31
C PHE A 125 1.14 11.90 -13.72
N ASP A 126 0.77 11.64 -12.47
CA ASP A 126 1.16 10.46 -11.71
C ASP A 126 0.48 9.19 -12.21
N SER A 127 -0.75 9.26 -12.70
CA SER A 127 -1.44 8.09 -13.22
C SER A 127 -0.71 7.46 -14.42
N PHE A 128 -0.03 8.26 -15.21
CA PHE A 128 0.78 7.79 -16.34
C PHE A 128 2.09 7.16 -15.87
N SER A 129 2.73 7.76 -14.88
CA SER A 129 3.97 7.27 -14.30
C SER A 129 3.75 6.01 -13.45
N LEU A 130 2.59 5.90 -12.82
CA LEU A 130 2.19 4.74 -12.04
C LEU A 130 2.15 3.46 -12.88
N VAL A 131 1.65 3.52 -14.11
CA VAL A 131 1.58 2.37 -15.01
C VAL A 131 2.98 1.84 -15.35
N GLU A 132 3.92 2.72 -15.66
CA GLU A 132 5.31 2.33 -15.93
C GLU A 132 5.99 1.70 -14.71
N THR A 133 5.74 2.24 -13.53
CA THR A 133 6.37 1.74 -12.30
C THR A 133 5.76 0.42 -11.85
N VAL A 134 4.48 0.22 -12.04
CA VAL A 134 3.83 -1.07 -11.79
C VAL A 134 4.49 -2.15 -12.64
N THR A 135 4.72 -1.88 -13.91
CA THR A 135 5.39 -2.80 -14.82
C THR A 135 6.82 -3.10 -14.37
N GLN A 136 7.54 -2.08 -13.89
CA GLN A 136 8.90 -2.22 -13.41
C GLN A 136 8.96 -2.97 -12.07
N ALA A 137 8.08 -2.65 -11.14
CA ALA A 137 7.98 -3.35 -9.86
C ALA A 137 7.66 -4.84 -10.05
N SER A 138 6.77 -5.17 -10.98
CA SER A 138 6.46 -6.56 -11.32
C SER A 138 7.67 -7.31 -11.89
N ARG A 139 8.59 -6.62 -12.53
CA ARG A 139 9.83 -7.19 -13.01
C ARG A 139 10.88 -7.34 -11.92
N GLU A 140 10.93 -6.40 -10.97
CA GLU A 140 11.92 -6.42 -9.89
C GLU A 140 11.55 -7.39 -8.76
N TYR A 141 10.26 -7.67 -8.59
CA TYR A 141 9.76 -8.47 -7.47
C TYR A 141 9.31 -9.91 -7.77
N PRO A 142 9.47 -10.45 -8.98
CA PRO A 142 9.03 -11.83 -9.21
C PRO A 142 9.75 -12.83 -8.30
N ALA A 143 11.00 -12.54 -7.93
CA ALA A 143 11.76 -13.36 -7.02
C ALA A 143 11.30 -13.24 -5.56
N HIS A 144 10.78 -12.08 -5.16
CA HIS A 144 10.27 -11.84 -3.82
C HIS A 144 8.92 -12.51 -3.58
N THR A 145 8.09 -12.52 -4.60
CA THR A 145 6.77 -13.16 -4.51
C THR A 145 6.88 -14.69 -4.48
N SER A 146 7.87 -15.24 -5.15
CA SER A 146 8.11 -16.68 -5.12
C SER A 146 8.88 -17.14 -3.88
N ALA A 147 9.54 -16.23 -3.19
CA ALA A 147 10.31 -16.52 -2.00
C ALA A 147 9.53 -16.36 -0.69
N VAL A 148 8.23 -16.05 -0.74
CA VAL A 148 7.37 -16.02 0.43
C VAL A 148 6.82 -17.43 0.64
N PRO A 149 7.55 -18.31 1.33
CA PRO A 149 6.99 -19.57 1.72
C PRO A 149 5.90 -19.29 2.75
N MET A 150 4.91 -19.99 2.61
CA MET A 150 3.83 -20.02 3.57
C MET A 150 4.31 -20.45 4.95
#